data_bce7443d5fb0febd2cc4d0fbb78711bb
#
_entry.id   bce7443d5fb0febd2cc4d0fbb78711bb
#
_cell.length_a   1.000
_cell.length_b   1.000
_cell.length_c   1.000
_cell.angle_alpha   90.00
_cell.angle_beta   90.00
_cell.angle_gamma   90.00
#
_symmetry.space_group_name_H-M   'P 1'
#
loop_
_entity.id
_entity.type
_entity.pdbx_description
1 polymer ?
#
loop_
_entity_poly.entity_id
_entity_poly.type
_entity_poly.pdbx_seq_one_letter_code
_entity_poly.pdbx_strand_id
1 'polypeptide(L)'
;MGFVEKVNAFIGADKPKLADFYACFDQLYMLLNSGSTLQQAINEIAHVQTNVKLGQALRNISRNLSAGVATGAAFKKEGVFPRLVAPTIESGDRAGRLSDTFLRLSELMWLQHNLYSKVKNALFIPKIAAVLMAIMTIAYIKIAIPEYVKLYKETGIPLPWIVSFVTGCVNGVVDYWFITLPALWFFYKAWEWFSSNNVTLVDSWKLRLPIYSKLHFFFVQHQLASVLGLMLSSGLTLTDSLSQAGKVVDNSVVSNAVGKVREDIIKGNTLADSMQHHNHGDIPVFDNMLLASINAGEKSNHITLALEHDCKYYERLLNNMIEPTSTKITLLVMLPMGLLIVLMFMFTLVPMFDYMSRISGT
;
A
#
# COMPACT_ATOMS: atom_id res chain seq x y z
N MET A 1 0.76 31.58 8.95
CA MET A 1 0.29 30.28 8.45
C MET A 1 -0.94 30.50 7.59
N GLY A 2 -0.79 30.40 6.27
CA GLY A 2 -1.85 30.73 5.31
C GLY A 2 -2.99 29.72 5.35
N PHE A 3 -4.18 30.13 4.89
CA PHE A 3 -5.37 29.25 4.80
C PHE A 3 -5.09 27.96 4.02
N VAL A 4 -4.29 28.05 2.95
CA VAL A 4 -3.85 26.91 2.12
C VAL A 4 -3.00 25.91 2.92
N GLU A 5 -2.12 26.37 3.80
CA GLU A 5 -1.32 25.51 4.68
C GLU A 5 -2.20 24.75 5.70
N LYS A 6 -3.23 25.41 6.26
CA LYS A 6 -4.18 24.76 7.16
C LYS A 6 -5.04 23.70 6.45
N VAL A 7 -5.48 23.97 5.23
CA VAL A 7 -6.23 23.01 4.41
C VAL A 7 -5.35 21.83 4.00
N ASN A 8 -4.11 22.05 3.60
CA ASN A 8 -3.16 20.99 3.27
C ASN A 8 -2.79 20.12 4.50
N ALA A 9 -2.66 20.74 5.68
CA ALA A 9 -2.45 20.03 6.92
C ALA A 9 -3.66 19.16 7.31
N PHE A 10 -4.87 19.66 7.08
CA PHE A 10 -6.12 18.91 7.35
C PHE A 10 -6.32 17.72 6.39
N ILE A 11 -5.93 17.86 5.11
CA ILE A 11 -6.02 16.81 4.08
C ILE A 11 -4.85 15.80 4.19
N GLY A 12 -3.86 16.04 5.07
CA GLY A 12 -2.67 15.19 5.18
C GLY A 12 -1.71 15.32 3.99
N ALA A 13 -1.88 16.33 3.13
CA ALA A 13 -1.05 16.61 1.97
C ALA A 13 0.39 17.00 2.33
N ASP A 14 0.62 17.39 3.58
CA ASP A 14 1.94 17.79 4.09
C ASP A 14 2.87 16.62 4.47
N LYS A 15 2.37 15.39 4.54
CA LYS A 15 3.25 14.24 4.85
C LYS A 15 4.14 13.95 3.64
N PRO A 16 5.47 13.87 3.82
CA PRO A 16 6.36 13.48 2.74
C PRO A 16 6.00 12.11 2.18
N LYS A 17 6.05 12.00 0.85
CA LYS A 17 5.80 10.77 0.11
C LYS A 17 7.13 10.05 -0.15
N LEU A 18 7.05 8.77 -0.53
CA LEU A 18 8.25 8.01 -0.96
C LEU A 18 9.02 8.72 -2.08
N ALA A 19 8.30 9.43 -2.98
CA ALA A 19 8.89 10.25 -4.02
C ALA A 19 9.80 11.38 -3.49
N ASP A 20 9.36 12.04 -2.42
CA ASP A 20 10.11 13.14 -1.80
C ASP A 20 11.38 12.62 -1.13
N PHE A 21 11.31 11.41 -0.52
CA PHE A 21 12.46 10.78 0.11
C PHE A 21 13.50 10.32 -0.89
N TYR A 22 13.08 9.62 -1.97
CA TYR A 22 14.06 9.16 -2.94
C TYR A 22 14.75 10.34 -3.61
N ALA A 23 14.03 11.40 -4.00
CA ALA A 23 14.62 12.58 -4.59
C ALA A 23 15.60 13.29 -3.63
N CYS A 24 15.25 13.37 -2.35
CA CYS A 24 16.11 13.93 -1.32
C CYS A 24 17.40 13.12 -1.15
N PHE A 25 17.31 11.79 -1.06
CA PHE A 25 18.48 10.93 -0.88
C PHE A 25 19.35 10.86 -2.12
N ASP A 26 18.77 10.90 -3.31
CA ASP A 26 19.52 10.96 -4.58
C ASP A 26 20.33 12.27 -4.69
N GLN A 27 19.72 13.40 -4.34
CA GLN A 27 20.41 14.68 -4.30
C GLN A 27 21.52 14.71 -3.23
N LEU A 28 21.28 14.12 -2.04
CA LEU A 28 22.32 13.96 -1.02
C LEU A 28 23.50 13.15 -1.54
N TYR A 29 23.22 12.02 -2.20
CA TYR A 29 24.26 11.22 -2.85
C TYR A 29 25.08 12.04 -3.84
N MET A 30 24.41 12.76 -4.76
CA MET A 30 25.08 13.58 -5.78
C MET A 30 25.99 14.64 -5.18
N LEU A 31 25.51 15.37 -4.17
CA LEU A 31 26.28 16.44 -3.51
C LEU A 31 27.47 15.88 -2.72
N LEU A 32 27.29 14.80 -1.99
CA LEU A 32 28.38 14.15 -1.26
C LEU A 32 29.43 13.58 -2.22
N ASN A 33 29.01 12.98 -3.33
CA ASN A 33 29.91 12.45 -4.34
C ASN A 33 30.68 13.55 -5.11
N SER A 34 30.14 14.77 -5.15
CA SER A 34 30.82 15.95 -5.68
C SER A 34 31.80 16.61 -4.70
N GLY A 35 31.93 16.07 -3.48
CA GLY A 35 32.85 16.56 -2.45
C GLY A 35 32.25 17.56 -1.47
N SER A 36 30.94 17.81 -1.50
CA SER A 36 30.25 18.65 -0.50
C SER A 36 30.24 17.95 0.87
N THR A 37 30.33 18.71 1.94
CA THR A 37 30.10 18.14 3.28
C THR A 37 28.63 17.80 3.48
N LEU A 38 28.33 16.82 4.33
CA LEU A 38 26.93 16.43 4.62
C LEU A 38 26.07 17.62 5.06
N GLN A 39 26.63 18.50 5.88
CA GLN A 39 25.93 19.69 6.38
C GLN A 39 25.60 20.67 5.24
N GLN A 40 26.54 20.92 4.33
CA GLN A 40 26.31 21.75 3.15
C GLN A 40 25.23 21.14 2.24
N ALA A 41 25.36 19.86 1.93
CA ALA A 41 24.38 19.14 1.10
C ALA A 41 22.96 19.20 1.68
N ILE A 42 22.80 18.95 2.99
CA ILE A 42 21.49 19.05 3.66
C ILE A 42 20.94 20.47 3.61
N ASN A 43 21.76 21.49 3.79
CA ASN A 43 21.32 22.88 3.71
C ASN A 43 20.84 23.25 2.30
N GLU A 44 21.58 22.88 1.28
CA GLU A 44 21.20 23.14 -0.12
C GLU A 44 19.85 22.50 -0.46
N ILE A 45 19.69 21.22 -0.11
CA ILE A 45 18.45 20.49 -0.37
C ILE A 45 17.28 21.08 0.43
N ALA A 46 17.52 21.49 1.68
CA ALA A 46 16.47 22.08 2.52
C ALA A 46 15.87 23.36 1.94
N HIS A 47 16.64 24.12 1.11
CA HIS A 47 16.17 25.33 0.45
C HIS A 47 15.33 25.06 -0.79
N VAL A 48 15.63 24.01 -1.55
CA VAL A 48 14.93 23.66 -2.81
C VAL A 48 13.79 22.66 -2.61
N GLN A 49 13.65 22.12 -1.40
CA GLN A 49 12.66 21.09 -1.10
C GLN A 49 11.22 21.59 -1.18
N THR A 50 10.42 20.97 -2.04
CA THR A 50 9.02 21.35 -2.26
C THR A 50 8.14 20.98 -1.07
N ASN A 51 8.41 19.86 -0.40
CA ASN A 51 7.66 19.43 0.77
C ASN A 51 8.11 20.20 2.02
N VAL A 52 7.20 21.02 2.57
CA VAL A 52 7.48 21.92 3.69
C VAL A 52 7.98 21.17 4.94
N LYS A 53 7.36 20.03 5.28
CA LYS A 53 7.77 19.24 6.45
C LYS A 53 9.13 18.60 6.28
N LEU A 54 9.43 18.09 5.09
CA LEU A 54 10.75 17.53 4.79
C LEU A 54 11.81 18.62 4.81
N GLY A 55 11.54 19.79 4.22
CA GLY A 55 12.45 20.92 4.26
C GLY A 55 12.72 21.44 5.69
N GLN A 56 11.70 21.45 6.56
CA GLN A 56 11.87 21.80 7.98
C GLN A 56 12.72 20.76 8.71
N ALA A 57 12.45 19.46 8.49
CA ALA A 57 13.23 18.38 9.07
C ALA A 57 14.72 18.46 8.67
N LEU A 58 15.00 18.70 7.39
CA LEU A 58 16.37 18.88 6.89
C LEU A 58 17.08 20.07 7.56
N ARG A 59 16.42 21.22 7.72
CA ARG A 59 16.96 22.37 8.44
C ARG A 59 17.27 22.05 9.91
N ASN A 60 16.41 21.29 10.57
CA ASN A 60 16.63 20.85 11.94
C ASN A 60 17.80 19.87 12.04
N ILE A 61 17.91 18.92 11.08
CA ILE A 61 19.05 17.99 11.00
C ILE A 61 20.35 18.77 10.84
N SER A 62 20.40 19.74 9.92
CA SER A 62 21.59 20.58 9.73
C SER A 62 22.01 21.29 11.01
N ARG A 63 21.06 21.85 11.78
CA ARG A 63 21.33 22.47 13.09
C ARG A 63 21.83 21.47 14.13
N ASN A 64 21.25 20.27 14.19
CA ASN A 64 21.69 19.21 15.10
C ASN A 64 23.12 18.74 14.77
N LEU A 65 23.47 18.61 13.49
CA LEU A 65 24.82 18.27 13.03
C LEU A 65 25.82 19.37 13.41
N SER A 66 25.46 20.65 13.26
CA SER A 66 26.29 21.78 13.71
C SER A 66 26.52 21.78 15.23
N ALA A 67 25.59 21.24 16.00
CA ALA A 67 25.69 21.07 17.44
C ALA A 67 26.46 19.79 17.86
N GLY A 68 27.02 19.03 16.90
CA GLY A 68 27.80 17.82 17.17
C GLY A 68 26.94 16.56 17.43
N VAL A 69 25.66 16.59 17.13
CA VAL A 69 24.81 15.40 17.25
C VAL A 69 25.18 14.39 16.16
N ALA A 70 25.32 13.11 16.53
CA ALA A 70 25.60 12.03 15.58
C ALA A 70 24.56 11.97 14.46
N THR A 71 25.00 11.69 13.23
CA THR A 71 24.18 11.77 12.01
C THR A 71 22.91 10.94 12.10
N GLY A 72 22.99 9.67 12.46
CA GLY A 72 21.83 8.80 12.61
C GLY A 72 20.84 9.29 13.68
N ALA A 73 21.34 9.84 14.80
CA ALA A 73 20.51 10.41 15.87
C ALA A 73 19.78 11.68 15.41
N ALA A 74 20.42 12.54 14.60
CA ALA A 74 19.82 13.73 14.05
C ALA A 74 18.62 13.39 13.13
N PHE A 75 18.76 12.39 12.25
CA PHE A 75 17.65 11.91 11.41
C PHE A 75 16.53 11.25 12.22
N LYS A 76 16.89 10.45 13.24
CA LYS A 76 15.92 9.77 14.10
C LYS A 76 15.02 10.74 14.86
N LYS A 77 15.59 11.85 15.34
CA LYS A 77 14.91 12.87 16.15
C LYS A 77 13.75 13.55 15.42
N GLU A 78 13.88 13.72 14.12
CA GLU A 78 12.85 14.41 13.31
C GLU A 78 11.57 13.59 13.11
N GLY A 79 11.65 12.26 13.19
CA GLY A 79 10.47 11.36 13.12
C GLY A 79 9.69 11.37 11.80
N VAL A 80 10.18 12.12 10.80
CA VAL A 80 9.55 12.28 9.48
C VAL A 80 9.97 11.13 8.55
N PHE A 81 11.19 10.63 8.72
CA PHE A 81 11.78 9.60 7.87
C PHE A 81 11.28 8.20 8.22
N PRO A 82 11.23 7.29 7.24
CA PRO A 82 10.98 5.87 7.50
C PRO A 82 11.95 5.30 8.56
N ARG A 83 11.46 4.34 9.35
CA ARG A 83 12.19 3.79 10.51
C ARG A 83 13.57 3.22 10.18
N LEU A 84 13.75 2.73 8.95
CA LEU A 84 15.03 2.16 8.47
C LEU A 84 16.10 3.23 8.23
N VAL A 85 15.73 4.48 7.94
CA VAL A 85 16.66 5.52 7.46
C VAL A 85 17.73 5.83 8.49
N ALA A 86 17.34 6.13 9.73
CA ALA A 86 18.28 6.53 10.78
C ALA A 86 19.34 5.47 11.12
N PRO A 87 18.98 4.17 11.35
CA PRO A 87 20.00 3.14 11.62
C PRO A 87 20.90 2.87 10.42
N THR A 88 20.37 2.95 9.19
CA THR A 88 21.18 2.77 7.98
C THR A 88 22.19 3.90 7.80
N ILE A 89 21.77 5.14 7.99
CA ILE A 89 22.66 6.31 7.95
C ILE A 89 23.73 6.21 9.05
N GLU A 90 23.35 5.84 10.28
CA GLU A 90 24.29 5.66 11.39
C GLU A 90 25.37 4.61 11.08
N SER A 91 24.98 3.49 10.47
CA SER A 91 25.92 2.46 10.04
C SER A 91 26.84 2.94 8.93
N GLY A 92 26.27 3.60 7.91
CA GLY A 92 27.05 4.15 6.80
C GLY A 92 28.03 5.25 7.22
N ASP A 93 27.64 6.06 8.20
CA ASP A 93 28.50 7.10 8.79
C ASP A 93 29.70 6.47 9.54
N ARG A 94 29.45 5.48 10.38
CA ARG A 94 30.52 4.73 11.07
C ARG A 94 31.47 4.01 10.11
N ALA A 95 30.94 3.54 8.97
CA ALA A 95 31.74 2.87 7.95
C ALA A 95 32.46 3.85 6.99
N GLY A 96 32.22 5.16 7.12
CA GLY A 96 32.75 6.17 6.19
C GLY A 96 32.14 6.09 4.78
N ARG A 97 30.94 5.54 4.62
CA ARG A 97 30.26 5.27 3.35
C ARG A 97 28.90 5.98 3.24
N LEU A 98 28.82 7.22 3.74
CA LEU A 98 27.57 7.99 3.71
C LEU A 98 27.01 8.19 2.30
N SER A 99 27.88 8.49 1.33
CA SER A 99 27.45 8.67 -0.07
C SER A 99 26.77 7.41 -0.61
N ASP A 100 27.42 6.25 -0.51
CA ASP A 100 26.84 4.97 -0.94
C ASP A 100 25.55 4.62 -0.19
N THR A 101 25.48 4.99 1.09
CA THR A 101 24.30 4.76 1.93
C THR A 101 23.10 5.57 1.41
N PHE A 102 23.29 6.83 1.06
CA PHE A 102 22.21 7.65 0.48
C PHE A 102 21.79 7.16 -0.89
N LEU A 103 22.73 6.69 -1.73
CA LEU A 103 22.38 6.05 -3.02
C LEU A 103 21.47 4.85 -2.81
N ARG A 104 21.85 3.92 -1.92
CA ARG A 104 21.05 2.72 -1.63
C ARG A 104 19.69 3.04 -1.01
N LEU A 105 19.61 4.05 -0.14
CA LEU A 105 18.34 4.55 0.39
C LEU A 105 17.46 5.14 -0.70
N SER A 106 18.04 5.90 -1.62
CA SER A 106 17.34 6.44 -2.79
C SER A 106 16.77 5.32 -3.67
N GLU A 107 17.60 4.35 -4.05
CA GLU A 107 17.20 3.19 -4.86
C GLU A 107 16.05 2.41 -4.20
N LEU A 108 16.14 2.15 -2.90
CA LEU A 108 15.10 1.46 -2.15
C LEU A 108 13.78 2.24 -2.14
N MET A 109 13.83 3.56 -1.85
CA MET A 109 12.64 4.40 -1.83
C MET A 109 12.02 4.55 -3.22
N TRP A 110 12.85 4.69 -4.26
CA TRP A 110 12.40 4.74 -5.66
C TRP A 110 11.69 3.46 -6.05
N LEU A 111 12.27 2.32 -5.74
CA LEU A 111 11.70 1.00 -6.06
C LEU A 111 10.35 0.79 -5.36
N GLN A 112 10.28 1.10 -4.07
CA GLN A 112 9.01 1.04 -3.31
C GLN A 112 7.97 1.99 -3.89
N HIS A 113 8.36 3.24 -4.23
CA HIS A 113 7.48 4.20 -4.86
C HIS A 113 6.95 3.72 -6.22
N ASN A 114 7.84 3.17 -7.06
CA ASN A 114 7.50 2.68 -8.39
C ASN A 114 6.50 1.51 -8.34
N LEU A 115 6.76 0.52 -7.49
CA LEU A 115 5.85 -0.60 -7.27
C LEU A 115 4.48 -0.13 -6.75
N TYR A 116 4.46 0.74 -5.74
CA TYR A 116 3.23 1.29 -5.19
C TYR A 116 2.44 2.10 -6.22
N SER A 117 3.12 2.93 -7.01
CA SER A 117 2.51 3.72 -8.09
C SER A 117 1.92 2.84 -9.18
N LYS A 118 2.60 1.77 -9.59
CA LYS A 118 2.08 0.80 -10.56
C LYS A 118 0.80 0.14 -10.08
N VAL A 119 0.77 -0.35 -8.83
CA VAL A 119 -0.44 -0.93 -8.24
C VAL A 119 -1.57 0.09 -8.17
N LYS A 120 -1.28 1.32 -7.72
CA LYS A 120 -2.27 2.40 -7.65
C LYS A 120 -2.86 2.75 -9.02
N ASN A 121 -2.00 2.87 -10.03
CA ASN A 121 -2.41 3.20 -11.40
C ASN A 121 -3.21 2.06 -12.02
N ALA A 122 -2.83 0.82 -11.79
CA ALA A 122 -3.55 -0.36 -12.23
C ALA A 122 -4.99 -0.43 -11.69
N LEU A 123 -5.22 0.06 -10.47
CA LEU A 123 -6.54 0.12 -9.83
C LEU A 123 -7.35 1.38 -10.18
N PHE A 124 -6.79 2.31 -10.95
CA PHE A 124 -7.45 3.58 -11.26
C PHE A 124 -8.68 3.38 -12.16
N ILE A 125 -8.55 2.63 -13.24
CA ILE A 125 -9.64 2.34 -14.19
C ILE A 125 -10.80 1.59 -13.52
N PRO A 126 -10.58 0.48 -12.77
CA PRO A 126 -11.64 -0.18 -12.01
C PRO A 126 -12.40 0.74 -11.05
N LYS A 127 -11.70 1.65 -10.38
CA LYS A 127 -12.33 2.62 -9.46
C LYS A 127 -13.26 3.58 -10.20
N ILE A 128 -12.82 4.14 -11.34
CA ILE A 128 -13.65 5.03 -12.15
C ILE A 128 -14.89 4.27 -12.65
N ALA A 129 -14.70 3.06 -13.17
CA ALA A 129 -15.81 2.24 -13.66
C ALA A 129 -16.84 1.97 -12.54
N ALA A 130 -16.40 1.62 -11.34
CA ALA A 130 -17.28 1.40 -10.20
C ALA A 130 -18.06 2.66 -9.79
N VAL A 131 -17.43 3.83 -9.81
CA VAL A 131 -18.09 5.11 -9.50
C VAL A 131 -19.12 5.46 -10.56
N LEU A 132 -18.78 5.34 -11.85
CA LEU A 132 -19.69 5.59 -12.94
C LEU A 132 -20.91 4.64 -12.88
N MET A 133 -20.67 3.35 -12.61
CA MET A 133 -21.73 2.37 -12.42
C MET A 133 -22.68 2.78 -11.29
N ALA A 134 -22.16 3.20 -10.15
CA ALA A 134 -22.97 3.65 -9.02
C ALA A 134 -23.83 4.87 -9.39
N ILE A 135 -23.25 5.85 -10.09
CA ILE A 135 -23.98 7.05 -10.57
C ILE A 135 -25.08 6.64 -11.53
N MET A 136 -24.78 5.79 -12.53
CA MET A 136 -25.76 5.34 -13.51
C MET A 136 -26.90 4.55 -12.86
N THR A 137 -26.59 3.70 -11.88
CA THR A 137 -27.60 2.94 -11.12
C THR A 137 -28.52 3.88 -10.35
N ILE A 138 -27.99 4.86 -9.65
CA ILE A 138 -28.79 5.85 -8.91
C ILE A 138 -29.66 6.66 -9.86
N ALA A 139 -29.11 7.13 -10.98
CA ALA A 139 -29.84 7.87 -11.99
C ALA A 139 -31.01 7.04 -12.59
N TYR A 140 -30.76 5.77 -12.94
CA TYR A 140 -31.77 4.86 -13.43
C TYR A 140 -32.93 4.69 -12.43
N ILE A 141 -32.61 4.43 -11.16
CA ILE A 141 -33.62 4.22 -10.14
C ILE A 141 -34.45 5.49 -9.87
N LYS A 142 -33.82 6.68 -9.92
CA LYS A 142 -34.55 7.95 -9.68
C LYS A 142 -35.32 8.47 -10.90
N ILE A 143 -34.91 8.14 -12.11
CA ILE A 143 -35.51 8.68 -13.34
C ILE A 143 -36.43 7.63 -14.02
N ALA A 144 -35.92 6.42 -14.26
CA ALA A 144 -36.65 5.42 -15.03
C ALA A 144 -37.68 4.66 -14.19
N ILE A 145 -37.35 4.22 -13.00
CA ILE A 145 -38.24 3.38 -12.18
C ILE A 145 -39.57 4.09 -11.82
N PRO A 146 -39.63 5.39 -11.44
CA PRO A 146 -40.89 6.05 -11.15
C PRO A 146 -41.90 6.01 -12.33
N GLU A 147 -41.42 6.12 -13.56
CA GLU A 147 -42.27 6.00 -14.75
C GLU A 147 -42.88 4.59 -14.86
N TYR A 148 -42.08 3.55 -14.61
CA TYR A 148 -42.60 2.17 -14.58
C TYR A 148 -43.56 1.93 -13.43
N VAL A 149 -43.32 2.45 -12.25
CA VAL A 149 -44.24 2.34 -11.10
C VAL A 149 -45.60 2.97 -11.43
N LYS A 150 -45.66 4.08 -12.17
CA LYS A 150 -46.89 4.68 -12.65
C LYS A 150 -47.64 3.74 -13.61
N LEU A 151 -46.95 3.20 -14.63
CA LEU A 151 -47.52 2.24 -15.58
C LEU A 151 -48.12 1.00 -14.88
N TYR A 152 -47.41 0.44 -13.89
CA TYR A 152 -47.91 -0.69 -13.11
C TYR A 152 -49.16 -0.33 -12.29
N LYS A 153 -49.21 0.86 -11.71
CA LYS A 153 -50.42 1.34 -10.99
C LYS A 153 -51.60 1.55 -11.90
N GLU A 154 -51.40 2.08 -13.11
CA GLU A 154 -52.45 2.31 -14.10
C GLU A 154 -53.00 1.01 -14.67
N THR A 155 -52.16 -0.02 -14.81
CA THR A 155 -52.58 -1.34 -15.34
C THR A 155 -53.08 -2.30 -14.25
N GLY A 156 -52.97 -1.94 -12.96
CA GLY A 156 -53.38 -2.78 -11.84
C GLY A 156 -52.55 -4.03 -11.62
N ILE A 157 -51.34 -4.10 -12.21
CA ILE A 157 -50.40 -5.22 -12.04
C ILE A 157 -49.58 -5.02 -10.77
N PRO A 158 -49.40 -6.03 -9.90
CA PRO A 158 -48.55 -5.90 -8.72
C PRO A 158 -47.10 -5.73 -9.14
N LEU A 159 -46.40 -4.78 -8.50
CA LEU A 159 -44.95 -4.54 -8.70
C LEU A 159 -44.16 -5.79 -8.31
N PRO A 160 -43.19 -6.21 -9.11
CA PRO A 160 -42.25 -7.26 -8.73
C PRO A 160 -41.50 -6.89 -7.42
N TRP A 161 -41.42 -7.86 -6.50
CA TRP A 161 -40.84 -7.64 -5.18
C TRP A 161 -39.39 -7.10 -5.23
N ILE A 162 -38.61 -7.50 -6.25
CA ILE A 162 -37.25 -7.06 -6.48
C ILE A 162 -37.21 -5.55 -6.77
N VAL A 163 -38.14 -5.03 -7.58
CA VAL A 163 -38.25 -3.59 -7.91
C VAL A 163 -38.54 -2.80 -6.62
N SER A 164 -39.50 -3.28 -5.82
CA SER A 164 -39.85 -2.66 -4.54
C SER A 164 -38.69 -2.66 -3.57
N PHE A 165 -37.91 -3.75 -3.50
CA PHE A 165 -36.74 -3.87 -2.63
C PHE A 165 -35.60 -2.92 -3.05
N VAL A 166 -35.25 -2.92 -4.36
CA VAL A 166 -34.15 -2.07 -4.88
C VAL A 166 -34.51 -0.59 -4.75
N THR A 167 -35.75 -0.20 -5.10
CA THR A 167 -36.23 1.19 -4.94
C THR A 167 -36.24 1.61 -3.48
N GLY A 168 -36.68 0.73 -2.57
CA GLY A 168 -36.66 0.98 -1.14
C GLY A 168 -35.25 1.21 -0.61
N CYS A 169 -34.29 0.37 -0.99
CA CYS A 169 -32.89 0.52 -0.61
C CYS A 169 -32.27 1.83 -1.12
N VAL A 170 -32.45 2.14 -2.42
CA VAL A 170 -31.82 3.35 -2.99
C VAL A 170 -32.51 4.61 -2.50
N ASN A 171 -33.84 4.63 -2.40
CA ASN A 171 -34.54 5.76 -1.82
C ASN A 171 -34.11 5.95 -0.34
N GLY A 172 -33.99 4.87 0.43
CA GLY A 172 -33.46 4.94 1.78
C GLY A 172 -32.08 5.58 1.85
N VAL A 173 -31.15 5.22 0.95
CA VAL A 173 -29.80 5.82 0.91
C VAL A 173 -29.84 7.27 0.46
N VAL A 174 -30.61 7.59 -0.59
CA VAL A 174 -30.62 8.94 -1.19
C VAL A 174 -31.47 9.92 -0.38
N ASP A 175 -32.65 9.50 0.10
CA ASP A 175 -33.57 10.39 0.85
C ASP A 175 -33.07 10.62 2.29
N TYR A 176 -32.37 9.63 2.88
CA TYR A 176 -31.75 9.75 4.21
C TYR A 176 -30.23 9.94 4.13
N TRP A 177 -29.73 10.65 3.08
CA TRP A 177 -28.29 10.88 2.90
C TRP A 177 -27.60 11.48 4.14
N PHE A 178 -28.31 12.31 4.89
CA PHE A 178 -27.83 12.92 6.14
C PHE A 178 -27.62 11.91 7.30
N ILE A 179 -28.22 10.71 7.21
CA ILE A 179 -27.99 9.60 8.14
C ILE A 179 -26.98 8.63 7.52
N THR A 180 -27.07 8.35 6.21
CA THR A 180 -26.25 7.36 5.53
C THR A 180 -24.78 7.80 5.43
N LEU A 181 -24.50 9.09 5.21
CA LEU A 181 -23.12 9.61 5.22
C LEU A 181 -22.44 9.50 6.58
N PRO A 182 -23.05 9.97 7.71
CA PRO A 182 -22.49 9.73 9.04
C PRO A 182 -22.37 8.24 9.39
N ALA A 183 -23.32 7.40 8.98
CA ALA A 183 -23.25 5.95 9.21
C ALA A 183 -22.08 5.32 8.44
N LEU A 184 -21.86 5.68 7.17
CA LEU A 184 -20.71 5.25 6.40
C LEU A 184 -19.37 5.74 7.00
N TRP A 185 -19.34 6.98 7.48
CA TRP A 185 -18.18 7.52 8.17
C TRP A 185 -17.91 6.80 9.49
N PHE A 186 -18.96 6.51 10.28
CA PHE A 186 -18.86 5.72 11.51
C PHE A 186 -18.40 4.29 11.23
N PHE A 187 -18.94 3.65 10.19
CA PHE A 187 -18.51 2.31 9.77
C PHE A 187 -17.04 2.30 9.31
N TYR A 188 -16.62 3.33 8.55
CA TYR A 188 -15.22 3.51 8.17
C TYR A 188 -14.31 3.67 9.40
N LYS A 189 -14.71 4.49 10.37
CA LYS A 189 -13.97 4.67 11.63
C LYS A 189 -13.96 3.42 12.51
N ALA A 190 -15.07 2.72 12.59
CA ALA A 190 -15.16 1.44 13.28
C ALA A 190 -14.26 0.38 12.63
N TRP A 191 -14.20 0.35 11.30
CA TRP A 191 -13.29 -0.51 10.55
C TRP A 191 -11.82 -0.13 10.79
N GLU A 192 -11.48 1.15 10.77
CA GLU A 192 -10.14 1.65 11.08
C GLU A 192 -9.73 1.25 12.51
N TRP A 193 -10.62 1.43 13.48
CA TRP A 193 -10.39 1.02 14.87
C TRP A 193 -10.25 -0.51 15.01
N PHE A 194 -11.13 -1.28 14.36
CA PHE A 194 -11.05 -2.74 14.35
C PHE A 194 -9.75 -3.23 13.71
N SER A 195 -9.38 -2.65 12.58
CA SER A 195 -8.14 -2.99 11.85
C SER A 195 -6.89 -2.64 12.66
N SER A 196 -6.90 -1.54 13.40
CA SER A 196 -5.77 -1.14 14.25
C SER A 196 -5.61 -2.02 15.49
N ASN A 197 -6.73 -2.49 16.06
CA ASN A 197 -6.69 -3.35 17.24
C ASN A 197 -6.43 -4.83 16.92
N ASN A 198 -6.75 -5.27 15.69
CA ASN A 198 -6.62 -6.67 15.25
C ASN A 198 -5.67 -6.79 14.04
N VAL A 199 -4.51 -6.15 14.13
CA VAL A 199 -3.55 -6.10 13.01
C VAL A 199 -3.18 -7.49 12.49
N THR A 200 -2.94 -8.45 13.36
CA THR A 200 -2.58 -9.83 12.98
C THR A 200 -3.69 -10.57 12.22
N LEU A 201 -4.96 -10.36 12.61
CA LEU A 201 -6.11 -10.95 11.90
C LEU A 201 -6.27 -10.34 10.51
N VAL A 202 -6.19 -9.02 10.42
CA VAL A 202 -6.32 -8.31 9.14
C VAL A 202 -5.17 -8.66 8.19
N ASP A 203 -3.95 -8.74 8.69
CA ASP A 203 -2.79 -9.12 7.90
C ASP A 203 -2.83 -10.58 7.46
N SER A 204 -3.35 -11.48 8.29
CA SER A 204 -3.61 -12.87 7.90
C SER A 204 -4.68 -12.95 6.80
N TRP A 205 -5.72 -12.10 6.85
CA TRP A 205 -6.75 -12.04 5.81
C TRP A 205 -6.19 -11.52 4.48
N LYS A 206 -5.31 -10.51 4.51
CA LYS A 206 -4.62 -10.01 3.30
C LYS A 206 -3.85 -11.14 2.59
N LEU A 207 -3.25 -12.05 3.34
CA LEU A 207 -2.54 -13.22 2.81
C LEU A 207 -3.47 -14.33 2.31
N ARG A 208 -4.78 -14.30 2.61
CA ARG A 208 -5.78 -15.30 2.17
C ARG A 208 -6.65 -14.84 1.01
N LEU A 209 -6.70 -13.55 0.69
CA LEU A 209 -7.52 -13.01 -0.40
C LEU A 209 -7.05 -13.55 -1.76
N PRO A 210 -7.91 -14.24 -2.56
CA PRO A 210 -7.48 -15.08 -3.70
C PRO A 210 -6.77 -14.31 -4.83
N ILE A 211 -7.02 -13.01 -4.97
CA ILE A 211 -6.42 -12.19 -6.04
C ILE A 211 -5.25 -11.36 -5.50
N TYR A 212 -5.36 -10.87 -4.27
CA TYR A 212 -4.42 -9.94 -3.67
C TYR A 212 -3.29 -10.64 -2.91
N SER A 213 -3.53 -11.85 -2.35
CA SER A 213 -2.60 -12.54 -1.45
C SER A 213 -1.22 -12.76 -2.06
N LYS A 214 -1.15 -13.27 -3.29
CA LYS A 214 0.13 -13.54 -3.96
C LYS A 214 0.94 -12.27 -4.19
N LEU A 215 0.28 -11.20 -4.66
CA LEU A 215 0.93 -9.92 -4.88
C LEU A 215 1.46 -9.33 -3.56
N HIS A 216 0.65 -9.35 -2.50
CA HIS A 216 1.03 -8.86 -1.18
C HIS A 216 2.16 -9.73 -0.57
N PHE A 217 2.08 -11.04 -0.68
CA PHE A 217 3.10 -11.96 -0.19
C PHE A 217 4.46 -11.66 -0.82
N PHE A 218 4.56 -11.62 -2.15
CA PHE A 218 5.83 -11.32 -2.82
C PHE A 218 6.32 -9.88 -2.59
N PHE A 219 5.39 -8.92 -2.40
CA PHE A 219 5.76 -7.57 -1.99
C PHE A 219 6.44 -7.55 -0.63
N VAL A 220 5.92 -8.29 0.34
CA VAL A 220 6.49 -8.44 1.69
C VAL A 220 7.86 -9.16 1.64
N GLN A 221 8.01 -10.21 0.81
CA GLN A 221 9.30 -10.88 0.61
C GLN A 221 10.34 -9.93 -0.01
N HIS A 222 9.94 -9.19 -1.03
CA HIS A 222 10.78 -8.14 -1.63
C HIS A 222 11.22 -7.10 -0.59
N GLN A 223 10.29 -6.61 0.23
CA GLN A 223 10.59 -5.63 1.26
C GLN A 223 11.57 -6.19 2.30
N LEU A 224 11.38 -7.43 2.74
CA LEU A 224 12.27 -8.11 3.67
C LEU A 224 13.69 -8.26 3.08
N ALA A 225 13.80 -8.81 1.87
CA ALA A 225 15.09 -9.01 1.19
C ALA A 225 15.81 -7.68 0.95
N SER A 226 15.08 -6.64 0.50
CA SER A 226 15.65 -5.31 0.21
C SER A 226 16.20 -4.64 1.47
N VAL A 227 15.42 -4.65 2.56
CA VAL A 227 15.84 -4.02 3.82
C VAL A 227 17.00 -4.78 4.46
N LEU A 228 16.92 -6.12 4.46
CA LEU A 228 17.99 -6.96 5.01
C LEU A 228 19.29 -6.77 4.22
N GLY A 229 19.20 -6.84 2.89
CA GLY A 229 20.34 -6.65 1.99
C GLY A 229 20.98 -5.27 2.13
N LEU A 230 20.15 -4.22 2.20
CA LEU A 230 20.62 -2.85 2.42
C LEU A 230 21.38 -2.72 3.73
N MET A 231 20.84 -3.25 4.84
CA MET A 231 21.44 -3.11 6.16
C MET A 231 22.75 -3.89 6.31
N LEU A 232 22.77 -5.12 5.80
CA LEU A 232 23.99 -5.93 5.79
C LEU A 232 25.07 -5.30 4.90
N SER A 233 24.71 -4.78 3.73
CA SER A 233 25.68 -4.09 2.85
C SER A 233 26.18 -2.77 3.44
N SER A 234 25.42 -2.14 4.35
CA SER A 234 25.81 -0.96 5.09
C SER A 234 26.66 -1.28 6.35
N GLY A 235 26.95 -2.58 6.61
CA GLY A 235 27.84 -3.00 7.71
C GLY A 235 27.13 -3.25 9.05
N LEU A 236 25.78 -3.32 9.08
CA LEU A 236 25.08 -3.75 10.29
C LEU A 236 25.26 -5.25 10.52
N THR A 237 25.20 -5.67 11.80
CA THR A 237 25.17 -7.09 12.16
C THR A 237 23.88 -7.75 11.65
N LEU A 238 23.90 -9.08 11.45
CA LEU A 238 22.72 -9.82 11.02
C LEU A 238 21.56 -9.67 12.02
N THR A 239 21.84 -9.69 13.32
CA THR A 239 20.83 -9.54 14.38
C THR A 239 20.19 -8.16 14.39
N ASP A 240 20.97 -7.10 14.15
CA ASP A 240 20.46 -5.74 14.07
C ASP A 240 19.66 -5.53 12.76
N SER A 241 20.15 -6.07 11.66
CA SER A 241 19.48 -6.03 10.37
C SER A 241 18.10 -6.69 10.42
N LEU A 242 17.98 -7.87 11.04
CA LEU A 242 16.71 -8.55 11.27
C LEU A 242 15.77 -7.75 12.17
N SER A 243 16.29 -7.16 13.25
CA SER A 243 15.51 -6.29 14.15
C SER A 243 14.89 -5.11 13.41
N GLN A 244 15.63 -4.50 12.50
CA GLN A 244 15.12 -3.37 11.72
C GLN A 244 14.21 -3.82 10.58
N ALA A 245 14.57 -4.89 9.87
CA ALA A 245 13.75 -5.46 8.81
C ALA A 245 12.35 -5.84 9.32
N GLY A 246 12.26 -6.50 10.48
CA GLY A 246 10.98 -6.84 11.10
C GLY A 246 10.10 -5.62 11.43
N LYS A 247 10.67 -4.44 11.70
CA LYS A 247 9.91 -3.20 11.98
C LYS A 247 9.41 -2.49 10.73
N VAL A 248 10.03 -2.77 9.58
CA VAL A 248 9.75 -2.10 8.31
C VAL A 248 8.77 -2.91 7.46
N VAL A 249 8.81 -4.23 7.58
CA VAL A 249 7.93 -5.13 6.82
C VAL A 249 6.45 -4.84 7.12
N ASP A 250 5.66 -4.60 6.06
CA ASP A 250 4.24 -4.24 6.14
C ASP A 250 3.33 -5.48 6.30
N ASN A 251 3.72 -6.39 7.19
CA ASN A 251 2.92 -7.54 7.59
C ASN A 251 3.35 -8.02 8.99
N SER A 252 2.41 -8.03 9.93
CA SER A 252 2.68 -8.38 11.31
C SER A 252 3.05 -9.86 11.51
N VAL A 253 2.53 -10.76 10.67
CA VAL A 253 2.85 -12.20 10.74
C VAL A 253 4.31 -12.41 10.38
N VAL A 254 4.77 -11.80 9.28
CA VAL A 254 6.17 -11.87 8.84
C VAL A 254 7.07 -11.12 9.83
N SER A 255 6.67 -9.95 10.31
CA SER A 255 7.40 -9.19 11.34
C SER A 255 7.66 -10.02 12.60
N ASN A 256 6.63 -10.70 13.11
CA ASN A 256 6.76 -11.58 14.28
C ASN A 256 7.67 -12.78 14.02
N ALA A 257 7.57 -13.39 12.82
CA ALA A 257 8.44 -14.50 12.43
C ALA A 257 9.91 -14.07 12.34
N VAL A 258 10.19 -12.91 11.74
CA VAL A 258 11.54 -12.33 11.70
C VAL A 258 12.09 -12.04 13.11
N GLY A 259 11.23 -11.61 14.03
CA GLY A 259 11.58 -11.46 15.45
C GLY A 259 12.04 -12.78 16.08
N LYS A 260 11.32 -13.87 15.85
CA LYS A 260 11.70 -15.22 16.33
C LYS A 260 12.97 -15.74 15.68
N VAL A 261 13.12 -15.57 14.36
CA VAL A 261 14.36 -15.87 13.64
C VAL A 261 15.56 -15.17 14.27
N ARG A 262 15.41 -13.88 14.61
CA ARG A 262 16.46 -13.13 15.31
C ARG A 262 16.82 -13.75 16.66
N GLU A 263 15.84 -14.19 17.45
CA GLU A 263 16.08 -14.82 18.74
C GLU A 263 16.85 -16.15 18.58
N ASP A 264 16.56 -16.92 17.55
CA ASP A 264 17.25 -18.20 17.28
C ASP A 264 18.69 -17.97 16.80
N ILE A 265 18.95 -16.92 16.03
CA ILE A 265 20.32 -16.51 15.66
C ILE A 265 21.13 -16.10 16.90
N ILE A 266 20.54 -15.39 17.86
CA ILE A 266 21.20 -15.04 19.12
C ILE A 266 21.58 -16.29 19.92
N LYS A 267 20.80 -17.39 19.79
CA LYS A 267 21.12 -18.70 20.39
C LYS A 267 22.19 -19.49 19.61
N GLY A 268 22.66 -18.99 18.48
CA GLY A 268 23.71 -19.58 17.65
C GLY A 268 23.23 -20.44 16.47
N ASN A 269 21.92 -20.43 16.16
CA ASN A 269 21.41 -21.12 14.99
C ASN A 269 21.74 -20.35 13.70
N THR A 270 21.76 -21.05 12.57
CA THR A 270 21.94 -20.41 11.26
C THR A 270 20.69 -19.63 10.83
N LEU A 271 20.86 -18.66 9.92
CA LEU A 271 19.73 -17.88 9.38
C LEU A 271 18.78 -18.77 8.59
N ALA A 272 19.33 -19.63 7.72
CA ALA A 272 18.55 -20.53 6.88
C ALA A 272 17.70 -21.50 7.71
N ASP A 273 18.30 -22.17 8.70
CA ASP A 273 17.58 -23.12 9.56
C ASP A 273 16.51 -22.44 10.41
N SER A 274 16.82 -21.26 10.96
CA SER A 274 15.88 -20.48 11.76
C SER A 274 14.68 -20.02 10.94
N MET A 275 14.89 -19.53 9.72
CA MET A 275 13.80 -19.15 8.82
C MET A 275 12.97 -20.35 8.38
N GLN A 276 13.60 -21.50 8.07
CA GLN A 276 12.91 -22.73 7.73
C GLN A 276 12.06 -23.24 8.91
N HIS A 277 12.59 -23.17 10.14
CA HIS A 277 11.87 -23.60 11.34
C HIS A 277 10.60 -22.80 11.58
N HIS A 278 10.62 -21.48 11.32
CA HIS A 278 9.47 -20.61 11.51
C HIS A 278 8.58 -20.47 10.26
N ASN A 279 8.85 -21.24 9.21
CA ASN A 279 8.03 -21.28 8.00
C ASN A 279 6.94 -22.35 8.02
N HIS A 280 6.71 -22.99 9.18
CA HIS A 280 5.72 -24.05 9.35
C HIS A 280 4.34 -23.44 9.71
N GLY A 281 3.33 -23.69 8.88
CA GLY A 281 1.95 -23.25 9.10
C GLY A 281 1.11 -23.36 7.82
N ASP A 282 -0.20 -23.13 7.94
CA ASP A 282 -1.13 -23.13 6.79
C ASP A 282 -0.82 -22.04 5.76
N ILE A 283 -0.08 -21.01 6.17
CA ILE A 283 0.33 -19.90 5.31
C ILE A 283 1.85 -19.81 5.38
N PRO A 284 2.57 -19.98 4.24
CA PRO A 284 4.01 -19.80 4.23
C PRO A 284 4.36 -18.34 4.59
N VAL A 285 5.26 -18.17 5.53
CA VAL A 285 5.73 -16.85 5.99
C VAL A 285 6.87 -16.36 5.11
N PHE A 286 7.76 -17.27 4.73
CA PHE A 286 8.89 -17.01 3.85
C PHE A 286 8.76 -17.79 2.56
N ASP A 287 9.14 -17.17 1.45
CA ASP A 287 9.15 -17.83 0.15
C ASP A 287 10.28 -18.87 0.05
N ASN A 288 10.00 -19.99 -0.61
CA ASN A 288 10.97 -21.05 -0.80
C ASN A 288 12.22 -20.58 -1.58
N MET A 289 12.06 -19.64 -2.51
CA MET A 289 13.18 -19.06 -3.24
C MET A 289 14.09 -18.25 -2.30
N LEU A 290 13.50 -17.42 -1.44
CA LEU A 290 14.26 -16.67 -0.43
C LEU A 290 15.02 -17.59 0.52
N LEU A 291 14.37 -18.67 1.00
CA LEU A 291 15.01 -19.66 1.87
C LEU A 291 16.19 -20.36 1.18
N ALA A 292 16.01 -20.77 -0.08
CA ALA A 292 17.07 -21.39 -0.86
C ALA A 292 18.26 -20.46 -1.12
N SER A 293 17.98 -19.20 -1.47
CA SER A 293 19.01 -18.19 -1.70
C SER A 293 19.78 -17.85 -0.44
N ILE A 294 19.09 -17.69 0.70
CA ILE A 294 19.74 -17.46 2.00
C ILE A 294 20.61 -18.63 2.40
N ASN A 295 20.14 -19.87 2.26
CA ASN A 295 20.92 -21.06 2.56
C ASN A 295 22.21 -21.13 1.70
N ALA A 296 22.09 -20.86 0.40
CA ALA A 296 23.24 -20.78 -0.50
C ALA A 296 24.20 -19.65 -0.12
N GLY A 297 23.65 -18.46 0.16
CA GLY A 297 24.41 -17.28 0.56
C GLY A 297 25.13 -17.44 1.90
N GLU A 298 24.51 -18.12 2.88
CA GLU A 298 25.11 -18.42 4.18
C GLU A 298 26.26 -19.40 4.04
N LYS A 299 26.09 -20.49 3.30
CA LYS A 299 27.14 -21.48 3.03
C LYS A 299 28.34 -20.91 2.25
N SER A 300 28.09 -19.98 1.36
CA SER A 300 29.15 -19.31 0.58
C SER A 300 29.71 -18.05 1.24
N ASN A 301 29.19 -17.65 2.39
CA ASN A 301 29.49 -16.37 3.08
C ASN A 301 29.18 -15.12 2.24
N HIS A 302 28.17 -15.20 1.36
CA HIS A 302 27.74 -14.11 0.46
C HIS A 302 26.23 -13.81 0.58
N ILE A 303 25.72 -13.73 1.80
CA ILE A 303 24.27 -13.51 2.07
C ILE A 303 23.79 -12.20 1.40
N THR A 304 24.59 -11.13 1.44
CA THR A 304 24.25 -9.83 0.84
C THR A 304 24.01 -9.96 -0.67
N LEU A 305 24.86 -10.71 -1.37
CA LEU A 305 24.71 -10.94 -2.81
C LEU A 305 23.46 -11.78 -3.14
N ALA A 306 23.18 -12.79 -2.32
CA ALA A 306 21.97 -13.60 -2.46
C ALA A 306 20.70 -12.74 -2.31
N LEU A 307 20.65 -11.89 -1.28
CA LEU A 307 19.53 -10.97 -1.05
C LEU A 307 19.37 -9.93 -2.16
N GLU A 308 20.47 -9.41 -2.72
CA GLU A 308 20.41 -8.50 -3.87
C GLU A 308 19.81 -9.20 -5.12
N HIS A 309 20.18 -10.44 -5.35
CA HIS A 309 19.60 -11.26 -6.42
C HIS A 309 18.10 -11.49 -6.19
N ASP A 310 17.70 -11.81 -4.96
CA ASP A 310 16.30 -12.01 -4.59
C ASP A 310 15.47 -10.72 -4.77
N CYS A 311 16.02 -9.55 -4.42
CA CYS A 311 15.37 -8.27 -4.68
C CYS A 311 15.04 -8.10 -6.17
N LYS A 312 16.01 -8.33 -7.06
CA LYS A 312 15.82 -8.24 -8.50
C LYS A 312 14.84 -9.30 -9.04
N TYR A 313 14.82 -10.48 -8.43
CA TYR A 313 13.86 -11.54 -8.76
C TYR A 313 12.44 -11.13 -8.39
N TYR A 314 12.21 -10.70 -7.14
CA TYR A 314 10.89 -10.27 -6.68
C TYR A 314 10.39 -9.02 -7.39
N GLU A 315 11.27 -8.08 -7.73
CA GLU A 315 10.92 -6.91 -8.53
C GLU A 315 10.35 -7.32 -9.89
N ARG A 316 11.04 -8.22 -10.61
CA ARG A 316 10.57 -8.75 -11.89
C ARG A 316 9.26 -9.52 -11.74
N LEU A 317 9.15 -10.35 -10.70
CA LEU A 317 7.95 -11.12 -10.42
C LEU A 317 6.75 -10.20 -10.15
N LEU A 318 6.91 -9.19 -9.31
CA LEU A 318 5.89 -8.20 -8.99
C LEU A 318 5.46 -7.40 -10.22
N ASN A 319 6.42 -6.94 -11.03
CA ASN A 319 6.13 -6.24 -12.28
C ASN A 319 5.28 -7.09 -13.22
N ASN A 320 5.59 -8.39 -13.35
CA ASN A 320 4.84 -9.32 -14.18
C ASN A 320 3.46 -9.69 -13.60
N MET A 321 3.26 -9.55 -12.30
CA MET A 321 1.99 -9.88 -11.63
C MET A 321 1.01 -8.70 -11.56
N ILE A 322 1.48 -7.46 -11.59
CA ILE A 322 0.63 -6.28 -11.43
C ILE A 322 -0.41 -6.18 -12.53
N GLU A 323 0.00 -6.32 -13.79
CA GLU A 323 -0.87 -6.20 -14.96
C GLU A 323 -1.97 -7.28 -15.01
N PRO A 324 -1.66 -8.60 -14.89
CA PRO A 324 -2.69 -9.64 -14.82
C PRO A 324 -3.61 -9.50 -13.61
N THR A 325 -3.09 -9.05 -12.47
CA THR A 325 -3.91 -8.83 -11.27
C THR A 325 -4.89 -7.68 -11.48
N SER A 326 -4.46 -6.59 -12.09
CA SER A 326 -5.32 -5.47 -12.48
C SER A 326 -6.44 -5.93 -13.42
N THR A 327 -6.12 -6.71 -14.44
CA THR A 327 -7.11 -7.26 -15.39
C THR A 327 -8.16 -8.12 -14.67
N LYS A 328 -7.75 -8.99 -13.76
CA LYS A 328 -8.67 -9.81 -12.94
C LYS A 328 -9.60 -8.96 -12.08
N ILE A 329 -9.08 -7.91 -11.45
CA ILE A 329 -9.89 -6.97 -10.66
C ILE A 329 -10.85 -6.20 -11.55
N THR A 330 -10.41 -5.77 -12.73
CA THR A 330 -11.28 -5.10 -13.72
C THR A 330 -12.43 -5.99 -14.15
N LEU A 331 -12.15 -7.26 -14.47
CA LEU A 331 -13.19 -8.24 -14.82
C LEU A 331 -14.17 -8.49 -13.66
N LEU A 332 -13.67 -8.57 -12.43
CA LEU A 332 -14.49 -8.73 -11.23
C LEU A 332 -15.45 -7.55 -11.03
N VAL A 333 -15.07 -6.34 -11.42
CA VAL A 333 -15.92 -5.14 -11.39
C VAL A 333 -16.88 -5.10 -12.61
N MET A 334 -16.39 -5.47 -13.79
CA MET A 334 -17.18 -5.42 -15.02
C MET A 334 -18.30 -6.47 -15.09
N LEU A 335 -18.10 -7.67 -14.53
CA LEU A 335 -19.12 -8.72 -14.52
C LEU A 335 -20.41 -8.31 -13.79
N PRO A 336 -20.38 -7.81 -12.54
CA PRO A 336 -21.57 -7.27 -11.87
C PRO A 336 -22.18 -6.09 -12.63
N MET A 337 -21.34 -5.24 -13.26
CA MET A 337 -21.80 -4.12 -14.07
C MET A 337 -22.61 -4.58 -15.28
N GLY A 338 -22.11 -5.57 -16.02
CA GLY A 338 -22.85 -6.17 -17.14
C GLY A 338 -24.15 -6.82 -16.70
N LEU A 339 -24.13 -7.58 -15.60
CA LEU A 339 -25.34 -8.18 -15.02
C LEU A 339 -26.37 -7.11 -14.62
N LEU A 340 -25.92 -6.02 -14.02
CA LEU A 340 -26.79 -4.92 -13.60
C LEU A 340 -27.45 -4.24 -14.80
N ILE A 341 -26.71 -4.02 -15.90
CA ILE A 341 -27.30 -3.49 -17.16
C ILE A 341 -28.35 -4.44 -17.70
N VAL A 342 -28.10 -5.74 -17.74
CA VAL A 342 -29.08 -6.75 -18.18
C VAL A 342 -30.33 -6.72 -17.29
N LEU A 343 -30.17 -6.63 -15.98
CA LEU A 343 -31.29 -6.48 -15.04
C LEU A 343 -32.07 -5.20 -15.29
N MET A 344 -31.42 -4.07 -15.54
CA MET A 344 -32.07 -2.81 -15.90
C MET A 344 -32.89 -2.96 -17.19
N PHE A 345 -32.34 -3.61 -18.20
CA PHE A 345 -33.07 -3.91 -19.44
C PHE A 345 -34.27 -4.81 -19.17
N MET A 346 -34.13 -5.87 -18.40
CA MET A 346 -35.26 -6.74 -18.03
C MET A 346 -36.36 -5.98 -17.29
N PHE A 347 -35.99 -5.12 -16.34
CA PHE A 347 -36.95 -4.27 -15.61
C PHE A 347 -37.65 -3.23 -16.50
N THR A 348 -37.06 -2.88 -17.65
CA THR A 348 -37.67 -1.98 -18.63
C THR A 348 -38.57 -2.72 -19.63
N LEU A 349 -38.05 -3.81 -20.20
CA LEU A 349 -38.73 -4.52 -21.31
C LEU A 349 -39.90 -5.39 -20.82
N VAL A 350 -39.78 -6.10 -19.70
CA VAL A 350 -40.83 -6.98 -19.20
C VAL A 350 -42.16 -6.23 -18.98
N PRO A 351 -42.18 -5.08 -18.25
CA PRO A 351 -43.41 -4.32 -18.10
C PRO A 351 -43.96 -3.77 -19.41
N MET A 352 -43.08 -3.37 -20.34
CA MET A 352 -43.49 -2.85 -21.63
C MET A 352 -44.18 -3.93 -22.48
N PHE A 353 -43.67 -5.14 -22.47
CA PHE A 353 -44.31 -6.26 -23.16
C PHE A 353 -45.63 -6.67 -22.49
N ASP A 354 -45.72 -6.72 -21.16
CA ASP A 354 -46.97 -6.97 -20.44
C ASP A 354 -48.03 -5.90 -20.72
N TYR A 355 -47.63 -4.64 -20.81
CA TYR A 355 -48.52 -3.55 -21.17
C TYR A 355 -49.02 -3.68 -22.60
N MET A 356 -48.12 -3.95 -23.56
CA MET A 356 -48.51 -4.15 -24.97
C MET A 356 -49.45 -5.35 -25.16
N SER A 357 -49.18 -6.49 -24.52
CA SER A 357 -50.00 -7.69 -24.61
C SER A 357 -51.44 -7.46 -24.08
N ARG A 358 -51.58 -6.65 -23.05
CA ARG A 358 -52.89 -6.32 -22.47
C ARG A 358 -53.69 -5.34 -23.32
N ILE A 359 -53.02 -4.39 -24.01
CA ILE A 359 -53.69 -3.45 -24.92
C ILE A 359 -54.07 -4.14 -26.23
N SER A 360 -53.27 -5.08 -26.72
CA SER A 360 -53.53 -5.81 -27.97
C SER A 360 -54.58 -6.92 -27.83
N GLY A 361 -55.06 -7.19 -26.64
CA GLY A 361 -56.16 -8.15 -26.43
C GLY A 361 -55.78 -9.61 -26.65
N THR A 362 -54.50 -9.94 -26.62
CA THR A 362 -53.95 -11.30 -26.75
C THR A 362 -53.38 -11.79 -25.43
#